data_a856679e46f3bb34fd86384834de6495
#
_entry.id   a856679e46f3bb34fd86384834de6495
#
_cell.length_a   1.000
_cell.length_b   1.000
_cell.length_c   1.000
_cell.angle_alpha   90.00
_cell.angle_beta   90.00
_cell.angle_gamma   90.00
#
_symmetry.space_group_name_H-M   'P 1'
#
loop_
_entity.id
_entity.type
_entity.pdbx_description
1 polymer ?
#
loop_
_entity_poly.entity_id
_entity_poly.type
_entity_poly.pdbx_seq_one_letter_code
_entity_poly.pdbx_strand_id
1 'polypeptide(L)'
;MKMIKELLDGATALGACRKTDGIDTLDKLVALYESPQGREFCSKHNYPSCEQWTEISNHWSKDELRQRHIYIDEPELQVLYNPGTAVVVGTCLHATFNGADEAQRIIALQGANVTICADNYAVFAVENDGTADVAITKDDTCIQL
;
A
#
# COMPACT_ATOMS: atom_id res chain seq x y z
N MET A 1 14.07 -1.65 16.92
CA MET A 1 14.29 -2.49 15.74
C MET A 1 15.10 -1.74 14.69
N LYS A 2 16.14 -2.38 14.23
CA LYS A 2 17.10 -1.77 13.30
C LYS A 2 16.46 -1.40 11.96
N MET A 3 15.65 -2.29 11.37
CA MET A 3 14.99 -2.04 10.07
C MET A 3 14.07 -0.84 10.14
N ILE A 4 13.26 -0.74 11.17
CA ILE A 4 12.32 0.39 11.34
C ILE A 4 13.12 1.69 11.47
N LYS A 5 14.19 1.68 12.27
CA LYS A 5 15.05 2.85 12.43
C LYS A 5 15.69 3.28 11.11
N GLU A 6 16.18 2.34 10.33
CA GLU A 6 16.78 2.63 9.02
C GLU A 6 15.78 3.28 8.07
N LEU A 7 14.54 2.77 8.03
CA LEU A 7 13.49 3.35 7.22
C LEU A 7 13.12 4.77 7.66
N LEU A 8 13.01 4.99 8.97
CA LEU A 8 12.69 6.31 9.52
C LEU A 8 13.84 7.30 9.31
N ASP A 9 15.08 6.87 9.49
CA ASP A 9 16.25 7.70 9.25
C ASP A 9 16.35 8.09 7.77
N GLY A 10 16.06 7.17 6.86
CA GLY A 10 15.99 7.45 5.43
C GLY A 10 14.91 8.47 5.08
N ALA A 11 13.74 8.35 5.69
CA ALA A 11 12.66 9.32 5.50
C ALA A 11 13.05 10.70 6.04
N THR A 12 13.65 10.76 7.21
CA THR A 12 14.13 12.00 7.81
C THR A 12 15.16 12.69 6.92
N ALA A 13 16.07 11.92 6.33
CA ALA A 13 17.05 12.45 5.38
C ALA A 13 16.42 13.08 4.14
N LEU A 14 15.22 12.63 3.76
CA LEU A 14 14.44 13.19 2.65
C LEU A 14 13.53 14.35 3.08
N GLY A 15 13.52 14.70 4.36
CA GLY A 15 12.75 15.85 4.87
C GLY A 15 11.48 15.49 5.63
N ALA A 16 11.30 14.23 6.04
CA ALA A 16 10.15 13.85 6.86
C ALA A 16 10.13 14.60 8.20
N CYS A 17 8.95 14.91 8.69
CA CYS A 17 8.76 15.66 9.92
C CYS A 17 8.82 14.76 11.17
N ARG A 18 8.58 15.36 12.34
CA ARG A 18 8.64 14.69 13.65
C ARG A 18 7.61 13.57 13.85
N LYS A 19 6.68 13.35 12.94
CA LYS A 19 5.72 12.26 13.03
C LYS A 19 6.36 10.88 13.03
N THR A 20 7.66 10.80 12.72
CA THR A 20 8.44 9.56 12.83
C THR A 20 8.80 9.22 14.27
N ASP A 21 8.66 10.14 15.21
CA ASP A 21 9.00 9.91 16.62
C ASP A 21 8.06 8.86 17.24
N GLY A 22 8.62 7.96 18.03
CA GLY A 22 7.86 6.93 18.74
C GLY A 22 7.44 5.74 17.90
N ILE A 23 7.86 5.64 16.64
CA ILE A 23 7.56 4.51 15.76
C ILE A 23 8.57 3.39 16.04
N ASP A 24 8.12 2.33 16.69
CA ASP A 24 8.97 1.22 17.13
C ASP A 24 8.41 -0.17 16.79
N THR A 25 7.23 -0.24 16.17
CA THR A 25 6.60 -1.50 15.75
C THR A 25 6.19 -1.44 14.29
N LEU A 26 6.02 -2.62 13.68
CA LEU A 26 5.53 -2.70 12.30
C LEU A 26 4.13 -2.08 12.17
N ASP A 27 3.24 -2.29 13.13
CA ASP A 27 1.89 -1.72 13.07
C ASP A 27 1.92 -0.18 13.09
N LYS A 28 2.76 0.41 13.91
CA LYS A 28 2.93 1.86 13.95
C LYS A 28 3.54 2.39 12.66
N LEU A 29 4.51 1.67 12.10
CA LEU A 29 5.14 2.03 10.83
C LEU A 29 4.12 2.00 9.68
N VAL A 30 3.30 0.95 9.61
CA VAL A 30 2.26 0.82 8.61
C VAL A 30 1.22 1.92 8.76
N ALA A 31 0.79 2.22 9.99
CA ALA A 31 -0.15 3.30 10.25
C ALA A 31 0.40 4.66 9.80
N LEU A 32 1.68 4.91 10.01
CA LEU A 32 2.34 6.14 9.54
C LEU A 32 2.37 6.20 8.02
N TYR A 33 2.76 5.10 7.37
CA TYR A 33 2.80 5.01 5.91
C TYR A 33 1.42 5.27 5.29
N GLU A 34 0.38 4.68 5.87
CA GLU A 34 -0.99 4.78 5.35
C GLU A 34 -1.70 6.09 5.71
N SER A 35 -1.12 6.89 6.60
CA SER A 35 -1.67 8.21 6.93
C SER A 35 -1.64 9.14 5.71
N PRO A 36 -2.53 10.14 5.61
CA PRO A 36 -2.51 11.07 4.47
C PRO A 36 -1.14 11.73 4.26
N GLN A 37 -0.48 12.15 5.33
CA GLN A 37 0.84 12.76 5.24
C GLN A 37 1.91 11.74 4.84
N GLY A 38 1.84 10.52 5.36
CA GLY A 38 2.77 9.45 5.01
C GLY A 38 2.66 9.06 3.54
N ARG A 39 1.44 8.90 3.03
CA ARG A 39 1.20 8.58 1.62
C ARG A 39 1.69 9.70 0.69
N GLU A 40 1.40 10.95 1.04
CA GLU A 40 1.86 12.11 0.26
C GLU A 40 3.39 12.18 0.23
N PHE A 41 4.03 12.02 1.38
CA PHE A 41 5.49 12.02 1.48
C PHE A 41 6.10 10.90 0.64
N CYS A 42 5.63 9.67 0.80
CA CYS A 42 6.17 8.52 0.10
C CYS A 42 5.96 8.60 -1.41
N SER A 43 4.81 9.09 -1.84
CA SER A 43 4.52 9.32 -3.25
C SER A 43 5.45 10.38 -3.85
N LYS A 44 5.64 11.49 -3.15
CA LYS A 44 6.49 12.59 -3.60
C LYS A 44 7.94 12.18 -3.76
N HIS A 45 8.45 11.39 -2.83
CA HIS A 45 9.85 10.98 -2.78
C HIS A 45 10.12 9.61 -3.37
N ASN A 46 9.08 8.92 -3.87
CA ASN A 46 9.17 7.54 -4.33
C ASN A 46 9.86 6.64 -3.28
N TYR A 47 9.39 6.75 -2.05
CA TYR A 47 9.95 6.11 -0.87
C TYR A 47 8.91 5.14 -0.25
N PRO A 48 9.25 3.95 0.25
CA PRO A 48 10.56 3.28 0.15
C PRO A 48 10.98 2.98 -1.29
N SER A 49 12.29 2.92 -1.52
CA SER A 49 12.86 2.53 -2.82
C SER A 49 12.61 1.05 -3.12
N CYS A 50 12.85 0.65 -4.37
CA CYS A 50 12.76 -0.76 -4.77
C CYS A 50 13.62 -1.66 -3.88
N GLU A 51 14.86 -1.23 -3.58
CA GLU A 51 15.77 -1.98 -2.71
C GLU A 51 15.22 -2.09 -1.29
N GLN A 52 14.64 -1.01 -0.76
CA GLN A 52 14.06 -1.00 0.57
C GLN A 52 12.83 -1.89 0.68
N TRP A 53 11.98 -1.95 -0.36
CA TRP A 53 10.85 -2.88 -0.38
C TRP A 53 11.35 -4.32 -0.34
N THR A 54 12.43 -4.65 -1.05
CA THR A 54 13.05 -5.96 -0.99
C THR A 54 13.57 -6.27 0.41
N GLU A 55 14.22 -5.32 1.07
CA GLU A 55 14.70 -5.49 2.44
C GLU A 55 13.55 -5.71 3.42
N ILE A 56 12.45 -4.98 3.26
CA ILE A 56 11.23 -5.17 4.06
C ILE A 56 10.71 -6.60 3.90
N SER A 57 10.63 -7.11 2.68
CA SER A 57 10.14 -8.46 2.42
C SER A 57 11.06 -9.54 2.96
N ASN A 58 12.34 -9.24 3.16
CA ASN A 58 13.30 -10.15 3.76
C ASN A 58 13.31 -10.09 5.28
N HIS A 59 12.86 -8.99 5.86
CA HIS A 59 12.86 -8.78 7.32
C HIS A 59 11.60 -9.33 7.99
N TRP A 60 10.43 -9.05 7.45
CA TRP A 60 9.17 -9.58 7.95
C TRP A 60 8.69 -10.73 7.06
N SER A 61 8.02 -11.72 7.66
CA SER A 61 7.46 -12.83 6.89
C SER A 61 6.34 -12.33 5.97
N LYS A 62 6.07 -13.08 4.91
CA LYS A 62 4.94 -12.78 4.02
C LYS A 62 3.61 -12.82 4.78
N ASP A 63 3.46 -13.72 5.74
CA ASP A 63 2.25 -13.80 6.56
C ASP A 63 2.05 -12.57 7.43
N GLU A 64 3.10 -12.05 8.05
CA GLU A 64 3.02 -10.81 8.83
C GLU A 64 2.63 -9.62 7.96
N LEU A 65 3.18 -9.53 6.75
CA LEU A 65 2.87 -8.48 5.81
C LEU A 65 1.45 -8.62 5.27
N ARG A 66 1.01 -9.84 4.91
CA ARG A 66 -0.35 -10.10 4.41
C ARG A 66 -1.42 -9.76 5.45
N GLN A 67 -1.16 -10.00 6.72
CA GLN A 67 -2.09 -9.61 7.79
C GLN A 67 -2.37 -8.12 7.82
N ARG A 68 -1.46 -7.32 7.26
CA ARG A 68 -1.57 -5.87 7.16
C ARG A 68 -1.93 -5.40 5.74
N HIS A 69 -2.33 -6.36 4.88
CA HIS A 69 -2.63 -6.12 3.47
C HIS A 69 -1.45 -5.48 2.72
N ILE A 70 -0.25 -5.99 2.98
CA ILE A 70 0.97 -5.62 2.26
C ILE A 70 1.46 -6.85 1.49
N TYR A 71 1.60 -6.72 0.17
CA TYR A 71 1.95 -7.80 -0.73
C TYR A 71 3.17 -7.38 -1.53
N ILE A 72 4.31 -8.02 -1.28
CA ILE A 72 5.59 -7.68 -1.91
C ILE A 72 6.11 -8.90 -2.64
N ASP A 73 6.24 -8.78 -3.97
CA ASP A 73 6.79 -9.83 -4.85
C ASP A 73 6.20 -11.22 -4.55
N GLU A 74 4.89 -11.27 -4.34
CA GLU A 74 4.20 -12.53 -4.11
C GLU A 74 4.18 -13.36 -5.40
N PRO A 75 4.54 -14.64 -5.34
CA PRO A 75 4.61 -15.47 -6.54
C PRO A 75 3.25 -15.84 -7.13
N GLU A 76 2.19 -15.74 -6.33
CA GLU A 76 0.84 -16.11 -6.75
C GLU A 76 -0.09 -14.91 -6.76
N LEU A 77 -1.16 -15.00 -7.58
CA LEU A 77 -2.21 -13.99 -7.60
C LEU A 77 -2.84 -13.87 -6.20
N GLN A 78 -2.95 -12.65 -5.71
CA GLN A 78 -3.65 -12.34 -4.46
C GLN A 78 -5.07 -11.90 -4.78
N VAL A 79 -6.04 -12.41 -4.03
CA VAL A 79 -7.47 -12.08 -4.21
C VAL A 79 -7.99 -11.48 -2.92
N LEU A 80 -8.50 -10.25 -3.00
CA LEU A 80 -8.98 -9.49 -1.84
C LEU A 80 -10.43 -9.06 -2.03
N TYR A 81 -11.14 -8.96 -0.91
CA TYR A 81 -12.51 -8.44 -0.86
C TYR A 81 -12.60 -7.40 0.24
N ASN A 82 -12.93 -6.15 -0.13
CA ASN A 82 -13.03 -5.01 0.80
C ASN A 82 -11.88 -4.95 1.82
N PRO A 83 -10.62 -4.90 1.37
CA PRO A 83 -9.49 -4.96 2.31
C PRO A 83 -9.31 -3.70 3.16
N GLY A 84 -9.94 -2.59 2.82
CA GLY A 84 -9.62 -1.28 3.35
C GLY A 84 -8.49 -0.66 2.55
N THR A 85 -7.29 -0.67 3.07
CA THR A 85 -6.09 -0.25 2.35
C THR A 85 -5.20 -1.45 2.08
N ALA A 86 -4.74 -1.61 0.84
CA ALA A 86 -3.77 -2.63 0.45
C ALA A 86 -2.61 -2.00 -0.29
N VAL A 87 -1.39 -2.44 0.04
CA VAL A 87 -0.14 -2.03 -0.60
C VAL A 87 0.34 -3.19 -1.44
N VAL A 88 0.53 -2.97 -2.73
CA VAL A 88 0.84 -4.01 -3.70
C VAL A 88 2.14 -3.64 -4.42
N VAL A 89 3.19 -4.38 -4.16
CA VAL A 89 4.52 -4.12 -4.69
C VAL A 89 4.93 -5.30 -5.58
N GLY A 90 5.04 -5.08 -6.88
CA GLY A 90 5.49 -6.10 -7.82
C GLY A 90 4.64 -7.37 -7.83
N THR A 91 3.37 -7.29 -7.50
CA THR A 91 2.49 -8.43 -7.26
C THR A 91 1.26 -8.35 -8.15
N CYS A 92 0.71 -9.50 -8.53
CA CYS A 92 -0.57 -9.59 -9.21
C CYS A 92 -1.69 -9.67 -8.16
N LEU A 93 -2.67 -8.78 -8.27
CA LEU A 93 -3.76 -8.68 -7.31
C LEU A 93 -5.09 -8.48 -8.00
N HIS A 94 -6.11 -9.16 -7.51
CA HIS A 94 -7.50 -8.97 -7.91
C HIS A 94 -8.29 -8.52 -6.69
N ALA A 95 -8.81 -7.31 -6.70
CA ALA A 95 -9.60 -6.76 -5.61
C ALA A 95 -11.05 -6.57 -6.04
N THR A 96 -11.96 -6.92 -5.14
CA THR A 96 -13.39 -6.65 -5.28
C THR A 96 -13.81 -5.67 -4.20
N PHE A 97 -14.45 -4.58 -4.61
CA PHE A 97 -15.01 -3.59 -3.70
C PHE A 97 -16.53 -3.61 -3.82
N ASN A 98 -17.20 -3.79 -2.70
CA ASN A 98 -18.65 -3.87 -2.65
C ASN A 98 -19.14 -3.10 -1.43
N GLY A 99 -20.03 -2.12 -1.65
CA GLY A 99 -20.59 -1.34 -0.56
C GLY A 99 -19.81 -0.08 -0.21
N ALA A 100 -20.45 0.81 0.52
CA ALA A 100 -19.94 2.14 0.87
C ALA A 100 -19.62 2.30 2.36
N ASP A 101 -19.56 1.20 3.12
CA ASP A 101 -19.34 1.25 4.58
C ASP A 101 -18.00 1.85 4.94
N GLU A 102 -16.98 1.62 4.12
CA GLU A 102 -15.69 2.29 4.24
C GLU A 102 -15.08 2.48 2.85
N ALA A 103 -14.27 3.52 2.73
CA ALA A 103 -13.52 3.77 1.50
C ALA A 103 -12.38 2.77 1.37
N GLN A 104 -12.18 2.27 0.15
CA GLN A 104 -11.12 1.33 -0.17
C GLN A 104 -9.96 2.07 -0.83
N ARG A 105 -8.75 1.54 -0.67
CA ARG A 105 -7.57 2.14 -1.28
C ARG A 105 -6.57 1.06 -1.69
N ILE A 106 -6.09 1.17 -2.92
CA ILE A 106 -4.97 0.35 -3.40
C ILE A 106 -3.79 1.27 -3.68
N ILE A 107 -2.66 0.94 -3.12
CA ILE A 107 -1.38 1.60 -3.42
C ILE A 107 -0.57 0.60 -4.25
N ALA A 108 -0.43 0.88 -5.55
CA ALA A 108 0.17 -0.03 -6.52
C ALA A 108 1.54 0.48 -6.95
N LEU A 109 2.57 -0.31 -6.71
CA LEU A 109 3.96 0.09 -6.81
C LEU A 109 4.79 -0.96 -7.55
N GLN A 110 5.91 -0.53 -8.13
CA GLN A 110 6.98 -1.40 -8.65
C GLN A 110 6.47 -2.44 -9.65
N GLY A 111 5.69 -2.01 -10.62
CA GLY A 111 5.20 -2.90 -11.67
C GLY A 111 4.09 -3.85 -11.24
N ALA A 112 3.38 -3.55 -10.15
CA ALA A 112 2.23 -4.34 -9.72
C ALA A 112 1.19 -4.43 -10.85
N ASN A 113 0.49 -5.56 -10.91
CA ASN A 113 -0.59 -5.78 -11.87
C ASN A 113 -1.88 -5.98 -11.08
N VAL A 114 -2.78 -5.00 -11.14
CA VAL A 114 -3.97 -4.94 -10.31
C VAL A 114 -5.22 -4.89 -11.17
N THR A 115 -6.17 -5.77 -10.85
CA THR A 115 -7.51 -5.74 -11.43
C THR A 115 -8.51 -5.43 -10.32
N ILE A 116 -9.35 -4.42 -10.54
CA ILE A 116 -10.36 -4.00 -9.57
C ILE A 116 -11.74 -4.14 -10.21
N CYS A 117 -12.63 -4.81 -9.47
CA CYS A 117 -14.06 -4.86 -9.79
C CYS A 117 -14.82 -4.20 -8.64
N ALA A 118 -15.57 -3.15 -8.93
CA ALA A 118 -16.30 -2.38 -7.92
C ALA A 118 -17.79 -2.30 -8.26
N ASP A 119 -18.64 -2.48 -7.25
CA ASP A 119 -20.09 -2.38 -7.40
C ASP A 119 -20.75 -1.90 -6.09
N ASN A 120 -22.07 -1.75 -6.14
CA ASN A 120 -22.90 -1.48 -4.97
C ASN A 120 -22.43 -0.28 -4.14
N TYR A 121 -22.26 0.88 -4.80
CA TYR A 121 -21.90 2.15 -4.19
C TYR A 121 -20.51 2.18 -3.55
N ALA A 122 -19.61 1.30 -3.97
CA ALA A 122 -18.24 1.31 -3.46
C ALA A 122 -17.56 2.66 -3.72
N VAL A 123 -16.76 3.09 -2.75
CA VAL A 123 -15.93 4.30 -2.84
C VAL A 123 -14.49 3.86 -2.72
N PHE A 124 -13.64 4.21 -3.68
CA PHE A 124 -12.26 3.76 -3.67
C PHE A 124 -11.31 4.75 -4.33
N ALA A 125 -10.04 4.60 -4.00
CA ALA A 125 -8.94 5.35 -4.60
C ALA A 125 -7.83 4.38 -5.01
N VAL A 126 -7.10 4.74 -6.06
CA VAL A 126 -5.91 4.01 -6.49
C VAL A 126 -4.76 5.00 -6.57
N GLU A 127 -3.67 4.68 -5.87
CA GLU A 127 -2.40 5.40 -5.98
C GLU A 127 -1.45 4.53 -6.78
N ASN A 128 -0.98 5.02 -7.92
CA ASN A 128 -0.07 4.31 -8.83
C ASN A 128 1.21 5.12 -8.94
N ASP A 129 2.35 4.48 -8.72
CA ASP A 129 3.66 5.13 -8.84
C ASP A 129 4.09 5.38 -10.30
N GLY A 130 3.22 5.06 -11.25
CA GLY A 130 3.49 5.19 -12.68
C GLY A 130 4.05 3.93 -13.34
N THR A 131 4.37 2.91 -12.56
CA THR A 131 4.90 1.63 -13.07
C THR A 131 3.87 0.50 -13.09
N ALA A 132 2.80 0.63 -12.29
CA ALA A 132 1.80 -0.41 -12.13
C ALA A 132 0.79 -0.39 -13.27
N ASP A 133 0.30 -1.57 -13.62
CA ASP A 133 -0.76 -1.77 -14.59
C ASP A 133 -2.06 -2.04 -13.82
N VAL A 134 -3.02 -1.11 -13.92
CA VAL A 134 -4.26 -1.17 -13.15
C VAL A 134 -5.45 -1.15 -14.10
N ALA A 135 -6.26 -2.21 -14.06
CA ALA A 135 -7.50 -2.31 -14.81
C ALA A 135 -8.69 -2.22 -13.84
N ILE A 136 -9.62 -1.32 -14.14
CA ILE A 136 -10.77 -1.05 -13.26
C ILE A 136 -12.07 -1.28 -14.03
N THR A 137 -12.95 -2.11 -13.47
CA THR A 137 -14.33 -2.27 -13.91
C THR A 137 -15.23 -1.86 -12.74
N LYS A 138 -16.08 -0.87 -12.98
CA LYS A 138 -17.03 -0.38 -11.96
C LYS A 138 -18.38 -0.11 -12.58
N ASP A 139 -19.45 -0.24 -11.79
CA ASP A 139 -20.78 0.18 -12.22
C ASP A 139 -20.99 1.68 -11.93
N ASP A 140 -22.16 2.19 -12.35
CA ASP A 140 -22.48 3.62 -12.26
C ASP A 140 -22.69 4.12 -10.83
N THR A 141 -22.85 3.23 -9.86
CA THR A 141 -23.03 3.60 -8.44
C THR A 141 -21.73 3.91 -7.75
N CYS A 142 -20.59 3.45 -8.28
CA CYS A 142 -19.31 3.58 -7.63
C CYS A 142 -18.66 4.93 -7.84
N ILE A 143 -17.89 5.36 -6.85
CA ILE A 143 -17.13 6.62 -6.89
C ILE A 143 -15.65 6.27 -6.79
N GLN A 144 -14.89 6.63 -7.81
CA GLN A 144 -13.45 6.59 -7.78
C GLN A 144 -12.92 7.99 -7.43
N LEU A 145 -12.19 8.07 -6.32
CA LEU A 145 -11.62 9.32 -5.84
C LEU A 145 -10.38 9.73 -6.63
#